data_0bd7c76ceaeab25e3f212755ff077c6e
#
_entry.id   0bd7c76ceaeab25e3f212755ff077c6e
#
_cell.length_a   1.000
_cell.length_b   1.000
_cell.length_c   1.000
_cell.angle_alpha   90.00
_cell.angle_beta   90.00
_cell.angle_gamma   90.00
#
_symmetry.space_group_name_H-M   'P 1'
#
loop_
_entity.id
_entity.type
_entity.pdbx_description
1 polymer ?
#
loop_
_entity_poly.entity_id
_entity_poly.type
_entity_poly.pdbx_seq_one_letter_code
_entity_poly.pdbx_strand_id
1 'polypeptide(L)'
;MNLNYPIVIKSNKYIEGNILNERNLIYVGENNFINGCFNNSIIIDSSGYEYKILSAKKEKLIFSIWNLFPQYRSIKVSLELSKPKKKNLDDIKKELTELFLNNPKWFKNSDFSQTQAIELFINEARTVKELIKNISVWS
;
A
#
# COMPACT_ATOMS: atom_id res chain seq x y z
N MET A 1 -13.70 4.76 -8.07
CA MET A 1 -12.39 5.35 -7.74
C MET A 1 -11.55 5.44 -9.01
N ASN A 2 -11.03 6.61 -9.29
CA ASN A 2 -10.21 6.86 -10.49
C ASN A 2 -8.71 6.82 -10.14
N LEU A 3 -8.24 5.66 -9.73
CA LEU A 3 -6.83 5.45 -9.39
C LEU A 3 -6.10 4.86 -10.60
N ASN A 4 -4.87 5.31 -10.83
CA ASN A 4 -3.99 4.76 -11.85
C ASN A 4 -3.11 3.67 -11.24
N TYR A 5 -3.43 2.41 -11.55
CA TYR A 5 -2.70 1.24 -11.01
C TYR A 5 -1.38 0.98 -11.73
N PRO A 6 -0.41 0.34 -11.12
CA PRO A 6 -0.42 -0.13 -9.73
C PRO A 6 -0.37 1.03 -8.72
N ILE A 7 -0.77 0.75 -7.49
CA ILE A 7 -0.72 1.72 -6.39
C ILE A 7 0.06 1.16 -5.21
N VAL A 8 0.49 2.05 -4.33
CA VAL A 8 1.02 1.69 -3.02
C VAL A 8 0.14 2.29 -1.93
N ILE A 9 -0.10 1.51 -0.88
CA ILE A 9 -0.71 1.99 0.36
C ILE A 9 0.38 2.06 1.41
N LYS A 10 0.44 3.16 2.14
CA LYS A 10 1.40 3.33 3.22
C LYS A 10 0.77 4.00 4.44
N SER A 11 1.31 3.65 5.59
CA SER A 11 1.12 4.37 6.85
C SER A 11 2.48 4.49 7.53
N ASN A 12 2.55 5.03 8.73
CA ASN A 12 3.82 5.12 9.45
C ASN A 12 4.46 3.76 9.77
N LYS A 13 3.67 2.68 9.77
CA LYS A 13 4.11 1.34 10.19
C LYS A 13 3.85 0.26 9.14
N TYR A 14 3.39 0.64 7.96
CA TYR A 14 2.93 -0.33 6.96
C TYR A 14 3.17 0.20 5.56
N ILE A 15 3.53 -0.68 4.66
CA ILE A 15 3.61 -0.40 3.23
C ILE A 15 3.21 -1.66 2.45
N GLU A 16 2.38 -1.48 1.45
CA GLU A 16 1.93 -2.55 0.55
C GLU A 16 1.92 -2.03 -0.88
N GLY A 17 2.78 -2.57 -1.71
CA GLY A 17 2.95 -2.15 -3.11
C GLY A 17 2.37 -3.10 -4.14
N ASN A 18 1.77 -4.20 -3.73
CA ASN A 18 1.32 -5.24 -4.65
C ASN A 18 -0.16 -5.11 -5.02
N ILE A 19 -0.63 -3.90 -5.24
CA ILE A 19 -2.02 -3.61 -5.56
C ILE A 19 -2.10 -3.19 -7.04
N LEU A 20 -2.46 -4.16 -7.87
CA LEU A 20 -2.39 -4.02 -9.33
C LEU A 20 -3.70 -3.54 -9.96
N ASN A 21 -4.81 -3.61 -9.24
CA ASN A 21 -6.13 -3.22 -9.72
C ASN A 21 -7.07 -2.93 -8.55
N GLU A 22 -8.24 -2.41 -8.85
CA GLU A 22 -9.24 -2.07 -7.85
C GLU A 22 -9.65 -3.28 -7.00
N ARG A 23 -9.77 -4.46 -7.60
CA ARG A 23 -10.13 -5.67 -6.88
C ARG A 23 -9.13 -6.00 -5.78
N ASN A 24 -7.84 -5.86 -6.05
CA ASN A 24 -6.79 -6.07 -5.03
C ASN A 24 -6.92 -5.07 -3.87
N LEU A 25 -7.44 -3.88 -4.14
CA LEU A 25 -7.59 -2.83 -3.13
C LEU A 25 -8.81 -3.06 -2.23
N ILE A 26 -9.96 -3.38 -2.80
CA ILE A 26 -11.23 -3.39 -2.07
C ILE A 26 -11.64 -4.77 -1.54
N TYR A 27 -11.03 -5.85 -1.99
CA TYR A 27 -11.25 -7.20 -1.46
C TYR A 27 -10.08 -7.57 -0.56
N VAL A 28 -10.32 -7.61 0.74
CA VAL A 28 -9.27 -7.82 1.74
C VAL A 28 -9.66 -8.93 2.71
N GLY A 29 -8.66 -9.51 3.36
CA GLY A 29 -8.91 -10.45 4.46
C GLY A 29 -9.63 -9.76 5.61
N GLU A 30 -10.63 -10.41 6.20
CA GLU A 30 -11.39 -9.86 7.33
C GLU A 30 -10.48 -9.51 8.50
N ASN A 31 -9.50 -10.36 8.81
CA ASN A 31 -8.55 -10.10 9.89
C ASN A 31 -7.70 -8.86 9.65
N ASN A 32 -7.24 -8.64 8.42
CA ASN A 32 -6.50 -7.44 8.08
C ASN A 32 -7.35 -6.19 8.23
N PHE A 33 -8.61 -6.26 7.85
CA PHE A 33 -9.57 -5.15 8.03
C PHE A 33 -9.81 -4.84 9.51
N ILE A 34 -10.06 -5.87 10.32
CA ILE A 34 -10.26 -5.72 11.77
C ILE A 34 -9.01 -5.13 12.43
N ASN A 35 -7.82 -5.51 11.98
CA ASN A 35 -6.55 -4.99 12.49
C ASN A 35 -6.22 -3.58 11.97
N GLY A 36 -7.10 -2.98 11.16
CA GLY A 36 -6.99 -1.59 10.75
C GLY A 36 -6.00 -1.33 9.63
N CYS A 37 -5.91 -2.21 8.64
CA CYS A 37 -4.96 -2.06 7.51
C CYS A 37 -5.14 -0.76 6.72
N PHE A 38 -6.32 -0.14 6.77
CA PHE A 38 -6.60 1.14 6.12
C PHE A 38 -6.50 2.35 7.04
N ASN A 39 -6.27 2.15 8.34
CA ASN A 39 -6.24 3.24 9.31
C ASN A 39 -5.01 4.13 9.11
N ASN A 40 -5.24 5.45 9.03
CA ASN A 40 -4.19 6.44 8.82
C ASN A 40 -3.32 6.15 7.59
N SER A 41 -3.93 5.57 6.57
CA SER A 41 -3.22 5.15 5.36
C SER A 41 -3.39 6.15 4.23
N ILE A 42 -2.39 6.16 3.37
CA ILE A 42 -2.30 7.02 2.21
C ILE A 42 -2.08 6.11 0.99
N ILE A 43 -2.81 6.40 -0.08
CA ILE A 43 -2.61 5.77 -1.39
C ILE A 43 -1.78 6.70 -2.26
N ILE A 44 -0.77 6.15 -2.93
CA ILE A 44 -0.05 6.84 -4.01
C ILE A 44 -0.28 6.03 -5.29
N ASP A 45 -0.82 6.66 -6.32
CA ASP A 45 -1.04 6.01 -7.60
C ASP A 45 0.13 6.20 -8.57
N SER A 46 0.10 5.47 -9.68
CA SER A 46 1.18 5.47 -10.67
C SER A 46 1.37 6.82 -11.38
N SER A 47 0.40 7.70 -11.32
CA SER A 47 0.49 9.05 -11.87
C SER A 47 1.04 10.08 -10.87
N GLY A 48 1.36 9.66 -9.64
CA GLY A 48 1.90 10.54 -8.60
C GLY A 48 0.83 11.29 -7.81
N TYR A 49 -0.42 10.87 -7.88
CA TYR A 49 -1.47 11.42 -7.03
C TYR A 49 -1.53 10.71 -5.70
N GLU A 50 -1.60 11.49 -4.64
CA GLU A 50 -1.73 11.01 -3.26
C GLU A 50 -3.14 11.22 -2.77
N TYR A 51 -3.70 10.20 -2.14
CA TYR A 51 -5.04 10.20 -1.55
C TYR A 51 -4.98 9.73 -0.10
N LYS A 52 -5.60 10.46 0.82
CA LYS A 52 -5.79 9.96 2.18
C LYS A 52 -7.02 9.06 2.20
N ILE A 53 -6.94 7.94 2.90
CA ILE A 53 -8.10 7.10 3.18
C ILE A 53 -8.82 7.71 4.36
N LEU A 54 -9.98 8.31 4.11
CA LEU A 54 -10.78 8.99 5.11
C LEU A 54 -11.63 8.01 5.92
N SER A 55 -12.16 6.99 5.25
CA SER A 55 -12.90 5.92 5.90
C SER A 55 -12.83 4.62 5.09
N ALA A 56 -12.96 3.51 5.79
CA ALA A 56 -13.07 2.19 5.20
C ALA A 56 -14.19 1.45 5.92
N LYS A 57 -15.19 1.01 5.18
CA LYS A 57 -16.37 0.32 5.71
C LYS A 57 -16.51 -1.05 5.09
N LYS A 58 -16.80 -2.05 5.92
CA LYS A 58 -17.17 -3.37 5.45
C LYS A 58 -18.49 -3.28 4.69
N GLU A 59 -18.46 -3.67 3.42
CA GLU A 59 -19.65 -3.67 2.56
C GLU A 59 -20.38 -5.01 2.62
N LYS A 60 -19.65 -6.12 2.38
CA LYS A 60 -20.21 -7.47 2.46
C LYS A 60 -19.12 -8.52 2.60
N LEU A 61 -19.51 -9.71 3.11
CA LEU A 61 -18.69 -10.91 3.01
C LEU A 61 -18.82 -11.50 1.61
N ILE A 62 -17.71 -12.00 1.08
CA ILE A 62 -17.72 -12.78 -0.16
C ILE A 62 -18.18 -14.18 0.20
N PHE A 63 -19.28 -14.64 -0.44
CA PHE A 63 -19.77 -15.99 -0.24
C PHE A 63 -18.78 -17.01 -0.84
N SER A 64 -18.24 -17.88 0.04
CA SER A 64 -17.34 -18.95 -0.34
C SER A 64 -17.31 -20.00 0.77
N ILE A 65 -17.06 -21.26 0.39
CA ILE A 65 -16.83 -22.33 1.37
C ILE A 65 -15.69 -21.99 2.34
N TRP A 66 -14.68 -21.22 1.88
CA TRP A 66 -13.56 -20.78 2.68
C TRP A 66 -13.94 -19.82 3.80
N ASN A 67 -15.13 -19.19 3.74
CA ASN A 67 -15.64 -18.33 4.80
C ASN A 67 -16.01 -19.08 6.08
N LEU A 68 -16.08 -20.42 6.00
CA LEU A 68 -16.23 -21.28 7.18
C LEU A 68 -14.98 -21.24 8.06
N PHE A 69 -13.83 -20.86 7.51
CA PHE A 69 -12.56 -20.76 8.21
C PHE A 69 -12.19 -19.27 8.37
N PRO A 70 -12.17 -18.72 9.61
CA PRO A 70 -11.93 -17.29 9.83
C PRO A 70 -10.68 -16.73 9.16
N GLN A 71 -9.60 -17.52 9.11
CA GLN A 71 -8.33 -17.10 8.51
C GLN A 71 -8.41 -16.89 6.98
N TYR A 72 -9.44 -17.44 6.32
CA TYR A 72 -9.63 -17.32 4.87
C TYR A 72 -10.79 -16.39 4.49
N ARG A 73 -11.45 -15.77 5.46
CA ARG A 73 -12.54 -14.85 5.15
C ARG A 73 -12.04 -13.64 4.41
N SER A 74 -12.67 -13.37 3.28
CA SER A 74 -12.49 -12.15 2.50
C SER A 74 -13.74 -11.29 2.55
N ILE A 75 -13.55 -10.00 2.63
CA ILE A 75 -14.63 -9.03 2.63
C ILE A 75 -14.41 -8.00 1.52
N LYS A 76 -15.51 -7.43 1.06
CA LYS A 76 -15.48 -6.24 0.21
C LYS A 76 -15.59 -5.01 1.09
N VAL A 77 -14.71 -4.03 0.88
CA VAL A 77 -14.74 -2.76 1.61
C VAL A 77 -15.09 -1.61 0.68
N SER A 78 -15.72 -0.59 1.25
CA SER A 78 -15.96 0.70 0.61
C SER A 78 -15.00 1.72 1.20
N LEU A 79 -14.21 2.37 0.36
CA LEU A 79 -13.22 3.36 0.76
C LEU A 79 -13.71 4.75 0.38
N GLU A 80 -13.58 5.68 1.32
CA GLU A 80 -13.73 7.11 1.07
C GLU A 80 -12.34 7.73 1.02
N LEU A 81 -12.02 8.37 -0.10
CA LEU A 81 -10.72 8.99 -0.34
C LEU A 81 -10.82 10.50 -0.30
N SER A 82 -9.76 11.17 0.13
CA SER A 82 -9.62 12.62 0.03
C SER A 82 -9.49 13.04 -1.44
N LYS A 83 -9.54 14.35 -1.68
CA LYS A 83 -9.17 14.91 -2.98
C LYS A 83 -7.71 14.54 -3.31
N PRO A 84 -7.40 14.27 -4.58
CA PRO A 84 -6.04 13.96 -4.98
C PRO A 84 -5.11 15.16 -4.78
N LYS A 85 -3.88 14.86 -4.35
CA LYS A 85 -2.80 15.84 -4.26
C LYS A 85 -1.68 15.37 -5.16
N LYS A 86 -1.34 16.15 -6.17
CA LYS A 86 -0.22 15.82 -7.07
C LYS A 86 1.10 15.99 -6.33
N LYS A 87 1.95 14.97 -6.42
CA LYS A 87 3.31 14.99 -5.89
C LYS A 87 4.30 14.62 -6.98
N ASN A 88 5.48 15.22 -6.95
CA ASN A 88 6.55 14.84 -7.87
C ASN A 88 7.29 13.60 -7.34
N LEU A 89 8.08 12.98 -8.22
CA LEU A 89 8.83 11.77 -7.89
C LEU A 89 9.79 11.98 -6.72
N ASP A 90 10.47 13.10 -6.67
CA ASP A 90 11.46 13.39 -5.62
C ASP A 90 10.82 13.49 -4.23
N ASP A 91 9.65 14.11 -4.14
CA ASP A 91 8.90 14.19 -2.88
C ASP A 91 8.44 12.81 -2.41
N ILE A 92 7.96 11.98 -3.34
CA ILE A 92 7.53 10.62 -3.02
C ILE A 92 8.73 9.77 -2.57
N LYS A 93 9.85 9.86 -3.27
CA LYS A 93 11.10 9.19 -2.86
C LYS A 93 11.54 9.59 -1.46
N LYS A 94 11.48 10.87 -1.15
CA LYS A 94 11.83 11.38 0.17
C LYS A 94 10.92 10.81 1.26
N GLU A 95 9.62 10.80 1.03
CA GLU A 95 8.64 10.22 1.98
C GLU A 95 8.89 8.72 2.21
N LEU A 96 9.13 7.95 1.15
CA LEU A 96 9.40 6.52 1.27
C LEU A 96 10.75 6.24 1.92
N THR A 97 11.75 7.06 1.66
CA THR A 97 13.05 6.96 2.33
C THR A 97 12.90 7.18 3.84
N GLU A 98 12.18 8.22 4.25
CA GLU A 98 11.90 8.48 5.66
C GLU A 98 11.14 7.31 6.30
N LEU A 99 10.17 6.75 5.59
CA LEU A 99 9.39 5.60 6.07
C LEU A 99 10.31 4.37 6.28
N PHE A 100 11.21 4.09 5.36
CA PHE A 100 12.17 3.00 5.49
C PHE A 100 13.14 3.24 6.66
N LEU A 101 13.64 4.45 6.81
CA LEU A 101 14.54 4.82 7.91
C LEU A 101 13.88 4.70 9.28
N ASN A 102 12.58 5.00 9.36
CA ASN A 102 11.82 4.95 10.60
C ASN A 102 11.36 3.52 10.98
N ASN A 103 11.55 2.56 10.09
CA ASN A 103 11.13 1.18 10.31
C ASN A 103 12.26 0.17 10.11
N PRO A 104 13.34 0.25 10.91
CA PRO A 104 14.49 -0.64 10.76
C PRO A 104 14.15 -2.12 10.93
N LYS A 105 13.08 -2.44 11.64
CA LYS A 105 12.61 -3.83 11.84
C LYS A 105 12.21 -4.52 10.54
N TRP A 106 11.81 -3.77 9.53
CA TRP A 106 11.42 -4.33 8.23
C TRP A 106 12.59 -5.02 7.51
N PHE A 107 13.82 -4.67 7.88
CA PHE A 107 15.05 -5.16 7.24
C PHE A 107 15.79 -6.21 8.06
N LYS A 108 15.30 -6.55 9.25
CA LYS A 108 15.97 -7.45 10.19
C LYS A 108 16.20 -8.85 9.62
N ASN A 109 15.23 -9.39 8.88
CA ASN A 109 15.29 -10.70 8.26
C ASN A 109 15.23 -10.63 6.72
N SER A 110 15.55 -9.48 6.16
CA SER A 110 15.55 -9.23 4.72
C SER A 110 16.94 -9.56 4.13
N ASP A 111 16.95 -9.97 2.88
CA ASP A 111 18.19 -10.15 2.11
C ASP A 111 18.90 -8.82 1.84
N PHE A 112 18.19 -7.69 2.02
CA PHE A 112 18.72 -6.35 1.81
C PHE A 112 18.79 -5.61 3.14
N SER A 113 19.92 -4.90 3.35
CA SER A 113 20.00 -3.91 4.43
C SER A 113 19.08 -2.73 4.13
N GLN A 114 18.78 -1.93 5.15
CA GLN A 114 18.01 -0.70 5.00
C GLN A 114 18.60 0.23 3.94
N THR A 115 19.91 0.45 3.96
CA THR A 115 20.61 1.28 2.98
C THR A 115 20.52 0.72 1.57
N GLN A 116 20.73 -0.60 1.41
CA GLN A 116 20.60 -1.26 0.11
C GLN A 116 19.19 -1.17 -0.45
N ALA A 117 18.17 -1.35 0.39
CA ALA A 117 16.77 -1.25 -0.03
C ALA A 117 16.42 0.15 -0.51
N ILE A 118 16.86 1.19 0.20
CA ILE A 118 16.64 2.58 -0.22
C ILE A 118 17.31 2.84 -1.57
N GLU A 119 18.56 2.40 -1.73
CA GLU A 119 19.31 2.58 -2.97
C GLU A 119 18.64 1.88 -4.16
N LEU A 120 18.34 0.58 -4.01
CA LEU A 120 17.85 -0.26 -5.11
C LEU A 120 16.37 -0.04 -5.45
N PHE A 121 15.53 0.17 -4.45
CA PHE A 121 14.07 0.21 -4.66
C PHE A 121 13.52 1.63 -4.74
N ILE A 122 14.19 2.61 -4.15
CA ILE A 122 13.72 3.99 -4.12
C ILE A 122 14.56 4.88 -5.03
N ASN A 123 15.85 5.00 -4.77
CA ASN A 123 16.69 6.01 -5.43
C ASN A 123 16.85 5.78 -6.94
N GLU A 124 16.90 4.54 -7.39
CA GLU A 124 17.09 4.21 -8.81
C GLU A 124 15.84 4.36 -9.66
N ALA A 125 14.66 4.49 -9.06
CA ALA A 125 13.42 4.64 -9.81
C ALA A 125 13.39 5.95 -10.60
N ARG A 126 12.97 5.89 -11.86
CA ARG A 126 12.91 7.05 -12.77
C ARG A 126 11.50 7.61 -12.91
N THR A 127 10.49 6.84 -12.55
CA THR A 127 9.09 7.23 -12.59
C THR A 127 8.39 6.76 -11.33
N VAL A 128 7.24 7.38 -11.01
CA VAL A 128 6.41 6.93 -9.89
C VAL A 128 5.95 5.50 -10.08
N LYS A 129 5.56 5.13 -11.30
CA LYS A 129 5.14 3.77 -11.62
C LYS A 129 6.25 2.75 -11.39
N GLU A 130 7.48 3.06 -11.79
CA GLU A 130 8.66 2.22 -11.54
C GLU A 130 8.92 2.09 -10.04
N LEU A 131 8.85 3.18 -9.31
CA LEU A 131 9.00 3.20 -7.86
C LEU A 131 7.99 2.28 -7.17
N ILE A 132 6.73 2.35 -7.56
CA ILE A 132 5.68 1.49 -7.00
C ILE A 132 5.95 0.02 -7.32
N LYS A 133 6.36 -0.29 -8.55
CA LYS A 133 6.74 -1.66 -8.93
C LYS A 133 7.91 -2.18 -8.11
N ASN A 134 8.92 -1.35 -7.87
CA ASN A 134 10.06 -1.72 -7.05
C ASN A 134 9.65 -2.02 -5.60
N ILE A 135 8.79 -1.21 -5.02
CA ILE A 135 8.23 -1.45 -3.68
C ILE A 135 7.42 -2.75 -3.66
N SER A 136 6.67 -3.05 -4.71
CA SER A 136 5.93 -4.30 -4.85
C SER A 136 6.84 -5.54 -4.80
N VAL A 137 8.00 -5.48 -5.41
CA VAL A 137 8.99 -6.57 -5.37
C VAL A 137 9.57 -6.74 -3.97
N TRP A 138 9.83 -5.64 -3.28
CA TRP A 138 10.41 -5.67 -1.94
C TRP A 138 9.39 -6.06 -0.87
N SER A 139 8.17 -5.55 -0.95
CA SER A 139 7.13 -5.74 0.09
C SER A 139 6.47 -7.13 0.14
#